data_ed3140409008ba0d79d23dcb1da25ae8
#
_entry.id   ed3140409008ba0d79d23dcb1da25ae8
#
_cell.length_a   1.000
_cell.length_b   1.000
_cell.length_c   1.000
_cell.angle_alpha   90.00
_cell.angle_beta   90.00
_cell.angle_gamma   90.00
#
_symmetry.space_group_name_H-M   'P 1'
#
loop_
_entity.id
_entity.type
_entity.pdbx_description
1 polymer ?
#
loop_
_entity_poly.entity_id
_entity_poly.type
_entity_poly.pdbx_seq_one_letter_code
_entity_poly.pdbx_strand_id
1 'polypeptide(L)'
;KMVFKGNIEYLTENEIGIRLRATQQNPSVLPAESLYAIEHDIMDTTFRSMYQGLYAYFSATQERRDLLLSQRSPRFDESLDSLISCSKDDFTRVALKAKAAQDYFLLIGPPGTGKTSCALKKMVETFHADKDAQILLLSYTNRAVDEICKSLASIAPAVDFIRVGSELSCDEAYREHLIENELSSCNRRSEVYERIRSCRIIVGTVAAISGKPELFRLKHFDVAIIDEATQILEPQLLGILCARGEDGKNAIDKFVLIGDHKQLPAVVQQN
;
A
#
# COMPACT_ATOMS: atom_id res chain seq x y z
N LYS A 1 3.86 -4.19 34.81
CA LYS A 1 2.93 -5.18 34.21
C LYS A 1 3.33 -5.33 32.76
N MET A 2 3.69 -6.57 32.36
CA MET A 2 4.05 -6.85 30.97
C MET A 2 2.75 -7.19 30.21
N VAL A 3 2.53 -6.60 29.05
CA VAL A 3 1.34 -6.81 28.23
C VAL A 3 1.77 -7.40 26.90
N PHE A 4 1.16 -8.51 26.50
CA PHE A 4 1.38 -9.16 25.22
C PHE A 4 0.13 -9.04 24.37
N LYS A 5 0.30 -8.79 23.07
CA LYS A 5 -0.79 -8.79 22.09
C LYS A 5 -0.75 -10.08 21.29
N GLY A 6 -1.89 -10.72 21.13
CA GLY A 6 -2.02 -11.97 20.39
C GLY A 6 -3.37 -12.11 19.71
N ASN A 7 -3.49 -13.11 18.87
CA ASN A 7 -4.75 -13.55 18.27
C ASN A 7 -5.12 -14.91 18.83
N ILE A 8 -6.40 -15.13 19.07
CA ILE A 8 -6.90 -16.45 19.47
C ILE A 8 -6.78 -17.38 18.25
N GLU A 9 -6.08 -18.49 18.39
CA GLU A 9 -5.97 -19.56 17.38
C GLU A 9 -7.04 -20.63 17.55
N TYR A 10 -7.28 -21.03 18.82
CA TYR A 10 -8.35 -21.95 19.14
C TYR A 10 -8.88 -21.66 20.55
N LEU A 11 -10.11 -22.07 20.78
CA LEU A 11 -10.80 -21.97 22.06
C LEU A 11 -11.57 -23.24 22.30
N THR A 12 -11.33 -23.88 23.46
CA THR A 12 -12.09 -25.05 23.96
C THR A 12 -12.71 -24.71 25.32
N GLU A 13 -13.40 -25.64 25.92
CA GLU A 13 -14.00 -25.42 27.26
C GLU A 13 -12.95 -25.09 28.33
N ASN A 14 -11.73 -25.63 28.22
CA ASN A 14 -10.69 -25.55 29.25
C ASN A 14 -9.39 -24.90 28.77
N GLU A 15 -9.25 -24.61 27.49
CA GLU A 15 -7.99 -24.13 26.91
C GLU A 15 -8.24 -23.03 25.91
N ILE A 16 -7.33 -22.09 25.88
CA ILE A 16 -7.25 -21.03 24.86
C ILE A 16 -5.84 -21.01 24.25
N GLY A 17 -5.75 -21.20 22.96
CA GLY A 17 -4.51 -21.03 22.22
C GLY A 17 -4.38 -19.60 21.69
N ILE A 18 -3.28 -18.94 22.03
CA ILE A 18 -3.00 -17.56 21.63
C ILE A 18 -1.69 -17.51 20.87
N ARG A 19 -1.73 -17.05 19.62
CA ARG A 19 -0.54 -16.70 18.85
C ARG A 19 -0.16 -15.26 19.13
N LEU A 20 1.03 -15.07 19.71
CA LEU A 20 1.56 -13.73 19.97
C LEU A 20 1.86 -13.01 18.64
N ARG A 21 1.53 -11.71 18.55
CA ARG A 21 1.82 -10.90 17.37
C ARG A 21 3.31 -10.59 17.22
N ALA A 22 4.05 -10.54 18.34
CA ALA A 22 5.49 -10.37 18.32
C ALA A 22 6.15 -11.73 18.56
N THR A 23 7.10 -12.11 17.70
CA THR A 23 7.89 -13.32 17.86
C THR A 23 8.70 -13.23 19.16
N GLN A 24 8.53 -14.20 20.06
CA GLN A 24 9.29 -14.31 21.29
C GLN A 24 10.20 -15.53 21.19
N GLN A 25 11.51 -15.29 21.30
CA GLN A 25 12.52 -16.36 21.33
C GLN A 25 12.88 -16.80 22.76
N ASN A 26 12.49 -16.02 23.76
CA ASN A 26 12.76 -16.33 25.16
C ASN A 26 11.53 -16.95 25.84
N PRO A 27 11.52 -18.28 26.13
CA PRO A 27 10.38 -18.96 26.75
C PRO A 27 10.12 -18.49 28.21
N SER A 28 11.11 -17.90 28.88
CA SER A 28 10.93 -17.40 30.25
C SER A 28 10.17 -16.07 30.35
N VAL A 29 9.81 -15.47 29.23
CA VAL A 29 8.99 -14.24 29.19
C VAL A 29 7.56 -14.47 29.69
N LEU A 30 7.06 -15.71 29.55
CA LEU A 30 5.76 -16.16 30.03
C LEU A 30 5.95 -17.33 31.01
N PRO A 31 6.32 -17.07 32.28
CA PRO A 31 6.51 -18.14 33.27
C PRO A 31 5.23 -18.94 33.48
N ALA A 32 5.32 -20.28 33.45
CA ALA A 32 4.18 -21.18 33.58
C ALA A 32 3.43 -21.05 34.91
N GLU A 33 4.11 -20.63 35.97
CA GLU A 33 3.54 -20.46 37.31
C GLU A 33 2.86 -19.12 37.55
N SER A 34 2.85 -18.23 36.53
CA SER A 34 2.24 -16.91 36.64
C SER A 34 0.75 -16.95 36.30
N LEU A 35 -0.02 -16.08 36.94
CA LEU A 35 -1.41 -15.85 36.56
C LEU A 35 -1.47 -14.83 35.45
N TYR A 36 -2.24 -15.13 34.42
CA TYR A 36 -2.47 -14.29 33.26
C TYR A 36 -3.94 -13.89 33.20
N ALA A 37 -4.20 -12.63 32.84
CA ALA A 37 -5.52 -12.16 32.47
C ALA A 37 -5.55 -11.97 30.96
N ILE A 38 -6.64 -12.41 30.32
CA ILE A 38 -6.89 -12.18 28.90
C ILE A 38 -7.97 -11.10 28.83
N GLU A 39 -7.63 -10.00 28.16
CA GLU A 39 -8.55 -8.90 27.95
C GLU A 39 -8.77 -8.72 26.45
N HIS A 40 -10.01 -8.40 26.07
CA HIS A 40 -10.32 -8.06 24.70
C HIS A 40 -9.58 -6.77 24.33
N ASP A 41 -8.66 -6.86 23.36
CA ASP A 41 -7.96 -5.68 22.84
C ASP A 41 -8.90 -4.95 21.88
N ILE A 42 -9.36 -3.79 22.25
CA ILE A 42 -10.01 -2.87 21.32
C ILE A 42 -8.94 -2.44 20.33
N MET A 43 -8.98 -3.01 19.13
CA MET A 43 -8.00 -2.72 18.09
C MET A 43 -8.20 -1.30 17.58
N ASP A 44 -7.56 -0.36 18.23
CA ASP A 44 -7.50 1.04 17.81
C ASP A 44 -6.38 1.29 16.77
N THR A 45 -6.22 0.34 15.85
CA THR A 45 -5.22 0.48 14.77
C THR A 45 -5.61 1.57 13.78
N THR A 46 -6.91 1.79 13.59
CA THR A 46 -7.44 2.79 12.65
C THR A 46 -7.11 4.20 13.11
N PHE A 47 -7.38 4.54 14.39
CA PHE A 47 -7.06 5.87 14.93
C PHE A 47 -5.56 6.13 14.95
N ARG A 48 -4.76 5.11 15.31
CA ARG A 48 -3.30 5.23 15.28
C ARG A 48 -2.80 5.58 13.87
N SER A 49 -3.29 4.91 12.83
CA SER A 49 -2.89 5.19 11.45
C SER A 49 -3.32 6.59 11.01
N MET A 50 -4.50 7.07 11.45
CA MET A 50 -4.97 8.42 11.17
C MET A 50 -4.10 9.48 11.84
N TYR A 51 -3.76 9.32 13.13
CA TYR A 51 -2.83 10.24 13.82
C TYR A 51 -1.44 10.25 13.18
N GLN A 52 -0.94 9.08 12.78
CA GLN A 52 0.34 8.99 12.05
C GLN A 52 0.27 9.72 10.71
N GLY A 53 -0.85 9.60 9.99
CA GLY A 53 -1.07 10.32 8.74
C GLY A 53 -1.12 11.84 8.92
N LEU A 54 -1.84 12.32 9.93
CA LEU A 54 -1.85 13.75 10.26
C LEU A 54 -0.45 14.25 10.64
N TYR A 55 0.28 13.48 11.44
CA TYR A 55 1.67 13.84 11.79
C TYR A 55 2.57 13.88 10.55
N ALA A 56 2.44 12.90 9.64
CA ALA A 56 3.17 12.89 8.38
C ALA A 56 2.86 14.13 7.55
N TYR A 57 1.58 14.53 7.48
CA TYR A 57 1.17 15.76 6.78
C TYR A 57 1.81 17.03 7.39
N PHE A 58 1.75 17.21 8.71
CA PHE A 58 2.37 18.36 9.35
C PHE A 58 3.90 18.39 9.18
N SER A 59 4.51 17.23 9.06
CA SER A 59 5.96 17.07 8.85
C SER A 59 6.36 17.12 7.36
N ALA A 60 5.41 17.10 6.43
CA ALA A 60 5.67 17.09 4.99
C ALA A 60 6.32 18.40 4.51
N THR A 61 6.93 18.38 3.34
CA THR A 61 7.47 19.58 2.69
C THR A 61 6.36 20.59 2.43
N GLN A 62 6.69 21.89 2.43
CA GLN A 62 5.71 22.95 2.14
C GLN A 62 5.06 22.71 0.76
N GLU A 63 5.87 22.39 -0.25
CA GLU A 63 5.37 22.10 -1.61
C GLU A 63 4.32 20.98 -1.63
N ARG A 64 4.52 19.89 -0.83
CA ARG A 64 3.57 18.78 -0.72
C ARG A 64 2.28 19.22 -0.04
N ARG A 65 2.36 20.00 1.03
CA ARG A 65 1.18 20.55 1.71
C ARG A 65 0.39 21.48 0.82
N ASP A 66 1.06 22.39 0.11
CA ASP A 66 0.41 23.33 -0.81
C ASP A 66 -0.32 22.60 -1.95
N LEU A 67 0.28 21.51 -2.46
CA LEU A 67 -0.37 20.66 -3.46
C LEU A 67 -1.65 20.01 -2.90
N LEU A 68 -1.58 19.39 -1.73
CA LEU A 68 -2.71 18.69 -1.11
C LEU A 68 -3.84 19.63 -0.67
N LEU A 69 -3.50 20.88 -0.30
CA LEU A 69 -4.47 21.93 0.03
C LEU A 69 -4.94 22.75 -1.19
N SER A 70 -4.58 22.34 -2.41
CA SER A 70 -4.89 23.08 -3.64
C SER A 70 -4.36 24.52 -3.65
N GLN A 71 -3.33 24.83 -2.88
CA GLN A 71 -2.64 26.14 -2.86
C GLN A 71 -1.61 26.25 -3.99
N ARG A 72 -1.27 25.13 -4.60
CA ARG A 72 -0.45 25.01 -5.80
C ARG A 72 -1.17 24.14 -6.83
N SER A 73 -1.19 24.58 -8.08
CA SER A 73 -1.70 23.78 -9.19
C SER A 73 -0.80 22.56 -9.46
N PRO A 74 -1.38 21.40 -9.82
CA PRO A 74 -0.61 20.26 -10.26
C PRO A 74 0.14 20.54 -11.56
N ARG A 75 1.33 19.96 -11.70
CA ARG A 75 2.15 20.06 -12.91
C ARG A 75 1.77 18.96 -13.89
N PHE A 76 1.96 19.23 -15.16
CA PHE A 76 1.67 18.31 -16.25
C PHE A 76 2.77 18.39 -17.31
N ASP A 77 3.12 17.26 -17.91
CA ASP A 77 4.10 17.15 -18.98
C ASP A 77 3.39 17.18 -20.34
N GLU A 78 3.43 18.35 -21.00
CA GLU A 78 2.81 18.58 -22.30
C GLU A 78 3.51 17.82 -23.45
N SER A 79 4.72 17.31 -23.24
CA SER A 79 5.45 16.56 -24.27
C SER A 79 4.73 15.29 -24.72
N LEU A 80 3.84 14.76 -23.89
CA LEU A 80 3.04 13.57 -24.17
C LEU A 80 1.70 13.85 -24.87
N ASP A 81 1.32 15.11 -25.08
CA ASP A 81 0.00 15.48 -25.64
C ASP A 81 -0.25 14.90 -27.03
N SER A 82 0.78 14.83 -27.86
CA SER A 82 0.69 14.23 -29.20
C SER A 82 0.38 12.72 -29.12
N LEU A 83 1.04 12.01 -28.21
CA LEU A 83 0.81 10.57 -27.99
C LEU A 83 -0.58 10.31 -27.41
N ILE A 84 -1.01 11.15 -26.46
CA ILE A 84 -2.34 11.06 -25.84
C ILE A 84 -3.42 11.26 -26.92
N SER A 85 -3.25 12.26 -27.79
CA SER A 85 -4.22 12.60 -28.83
C SER A 85 -4.28 11.55 -29.95
N CYS A 86 -3.16 10.90 -30.28
CA CYS A 86 -3.09 9.85 -31.29
C CYS A 86 -3.56 8.48 -30.80
N SER A 87 -3.70 8.28 -29.49
CA SER A 87 -4.11 7.00 -28.93
C SER A 87 -5.57 6.69 -29.23
N LYS A 88 -5.81 5.53 -29.87
CA LYS A 88 -7.16 5.03 -30.22
C LYS A 88 -7.80 4.23 -29.08
N ASP A 89 -7.00 3.66 -28.20
CA ASP A 89 -7.46 2.88 -27.06
C ASP A 89 -7.62 3.78 -25.84
N ASP A 90 -8.81 3.77 -25.25
CA ASP A 90 -9.16 4.61 -24.11
C ASP A 90 -8.29 4.31 -22.87
N PHE A 91 -7.98 3.05 -22.60
CA PHE A 91 -7.14 2.69 -21.46
C PHE A 91 -5.68 3.13 -21.66
N THR A 92 -5.17 3.01 -22.88
CA THR A 92 -3.84 3.55 -23.24
C THR A 92 -3.82 5.07 -23.09
N ARG A 93 -4.86 5.76 -23.55
CA ARG A 93 -4.98 7.21 -23.38
C ARG A 93 -5.03 7.63 -21.92
N VAL A 94 -5.76 6.91 -21.08
CA VAL A 94 -5.81 7.14 -19.62
C VAL A 94 -4.43 6.91 -18.98
N ALA A 95 -3.74 5.82 -19.35
CA ALA A 95 -2.40 5.53 -18.84
C ALA A 95 -1.37 6.61 -19.23
N LEU A 96 -1.42 7.09 -20.46
CA LEU A 96 -0.56 8.20 -20.92
C LEU A 96 -0.85 9.50 -20.18
N LYS A 97 -2.13 9.82 -19.91
CA LYS A 97 -2.50 10.98 -19.08
C LYS A 97 -1.98 10.85 -17.65
N ALA A 98 -2.07 9.66 -17.06
CA ALA A 98 -1.51 9.38 -15.74
C ALA A 98 0.02 9.52 -15.76
N LYS A 99 0.70 9.12 -16.85
CA LYS A 99 2.14 9.30 -17.03
C LYS A 99 2.52 10.77 -17.17
N ALA A 100 1.75 11.55 -17.92
CA ALA A 100 1.97 12.98 -18.14
C ALA A 100 1.74 13.82 -16.87
N ALA A 101 0.84 13.40 -15.97
CA ALA A 101 0.68 14.05 -14.68
C ALA A 101 1.96 13.91 -13.86
N GLN A 102 2.52 15.02 -13.35
CA GLN A 102 3.76 15.02 -12.59
C GLN A 102 3.51 14.96 -11.07
N ASP A 103 2.37 15.42 -10.60
CA ASP A 103 2.04 15.45 -9.18
C ASP A 103 0.98 14.42 -8.81
N TYR A 104 -0.19 14.49 -9.43
CA TYR A 104 -1.24 13.49 -9.24
C TYR A 104 -2.17 13.38 -10.45
N PHE A 105 -2.84 12.23 -10.55
CA PHE A 105 -3.87 11.95 -11.53
C PHE A 105 -5.08 11.30 -10.85
N LEU A 106 -6.29 11.75 -11.18
CA LEU A 106 -7.53 11.21 -10.64
C LEU A 106 -8.28 10.45 -11.74
N LEU A 107 -8.52 9.16 -11.52
CA LEU A 107 -9.36 8.33 -12.38
C LEU A 107 -10.67 8.02 -11.70
N ILE A 108 -11.74 8.64 -12.18
CA ILE A 108 -13.10 8.45 -11.65
C ILE A 108 -13.91 7.66 -12.65
N GLY A 109 -14.58 6.60 -12.20
CA GLY A 109 -15.47 5.81 -13.04
C GLY A 109 -16.39 4.90 -12.25
N PRO A 110 -17.58 4.60 -12.78
CA PRO A 110 -18.52 3.71 -12.10
C PRO A 110 -18.02 2.27 -12.02
N PRO A 111 -18.67 1.41 -11.22
CA PRO A 111 -18.34 -0.02 -11.15
C PRO A 111 -18.42 -0.68 -12.53
N GLY A 112 -17.58 -1.69 -12.76
CA GLY A 112 -17.61 -2.49 -13.99
C GLY A 112 -16.97 -1.82 -15.23
N THR A 113 -16.40 -0.62 -15.10
CA THR A 113 -15.75 0.09 -16.24
C THR A 113 -14.31 -0.35 -16.51
N GLY A 114 -13.81 -1.37 -15.81
CA GLY A 114 -12.45 -1.88 -16.01
C GLY A 114 -11.34 -1.04 -15.35
N LYS A 115 -11.66 -0.28 -14.31
CA LYS A 115 -10.66 0.55 -13.59
C LYS A 115 -9.46 -0.28 -13.10
N THR A 116 -9.71 -1.37 -12.40
CA THR A 116 -8.66 -2.24 -11.86
C THR A 116 -8.13 -3.20 -12.92
N SER A 117 -9.01 -3.91 -13.63
CA SER A 117 -8.61 -4.97 -14.56
C SER A 117 -7.96 -4.46 -15.85
N CYS A 118 -8.31 -3.27 -16.32
CA CYS A 118 -7.82 -2.72 -17.58
C CYS A 118 -7.00 -1.43 -17.39
N ALA A 119 -7.58 -0.40 -16.74
CA ALA A 119 -6.91 0.88 -16.63
C ALA A 119 -5.68 0.81 -15.74
N LEU A 120 -5.79 0.23 -14.52
CA LEU A 120 -4.64 0.05 -13.61
C LEU A 120 -3.57 -0.81 -14.26
N LYS A 121 -3.95 -1.94 -14.86
CA LYS A 121 -3.02 -2.82 -15.61
C LYS A 121 -2.26 -2.02 -16.67
N LYS A 122 -2.96 -1.24 -17.48
CA LYS A 122 -2.35 -0.44 -18.55
C LYS A 122 -1.43 0.66 -18.02
N MET A 123 -1.79 1.27 -16.90
CA MET A 123 -0.91 2.22 -16.19
C MET A 123 0.38 1.52 -15.72
N VAL A 124 0.27 0.34 -15.10
CA VAL A 124 1.45 -0.43 -14.67
C VAL A 124 2.35 -0.77 -15.86
N GLU A 125 1.79 -1.29 -16.96
CA GLU A 125 2.54 -1.56 -18.19
C GLU A 125 3.28 -0.29 -18.68
N THR A 126 2.59 0.86 -18.66
CA THR A 126 3.12 2.13 -19.16
C THR A 126 4.25 2.69 -18.28
N PHE A 127 4.12 2.60 -16.96
CA PHE A 127 5.19 3.01 -16.02
C PHE A 127 6.33 1.99 -16.00
N HIS A 128 6.01 0.70 -16.01
CA HIS A 128 7.01 -0.37 -15.96
C HIS A 128 7.87 -0.45 -17.23
N ALA A 129 7.42 0.13 -18.34
CA ALA A 129 8.21 0.27 -19.57
C ALA A 129 9.48 1.10 -19.34
N ASP A 130 9.47 2.03 -18.40
CA ASP A 130 10.67 2.74 -17.94
C ASP A 130 11.46 1.80 -17.03
N LYS A 131 12.70 1.47 -17.39
CA LYS A 131 13.50 0.40 -16.77
C LYS A 131 13.75 0.60 -15.27
N ASP A 132 13.81 1.85 -14.83
CA ASP A 132 14.15 2.20 -13.44
C ASP A 132 12.91 2.54 -12.60
N ALA A 133 11.72 2.62 -13.22
CA ALA A 133 10.50 3.04 -12.53
C ALA A 133 10.15 2.11 -11.35
N GLN A 134 9.90 2.71 -10.21
CA GLN A 134 9.53 2.08 -8.96
C GLN A 134 8.04 2.36 -8.68
N ILE A 135 7.24 1.31 -8.56
CA ILE A 135 5.78 1.40 -8.54
C ILE A 135 5.25 0.86 -7.21
N LEU A 136 4.43 1.64 -6.53
CA LEU A 136 3.69 1.22 -5.34
C LEU A 136 2.21 1.08 -5.70
N LEU A 137 1.64 -0.11 -5.51
CA LEU A 137 0.24 -0.39 -5.79
C LEU A 137 -0.50 -0.63 -4.47
N LEU A 138 -1.54 0.14 -4.24
CA LEU A 138 -2.28 0.12 -2.99
C LEU A 138 -3.78 -0.03 -3.22
N SER A 139 -4.45 -0.65 -2.26
CA SER A 139 -5.90 -0.60 -2.17
C SER A 139 -6.37 -0.58 -0.71
N TYR A 140 -7.68 -0.42 -0.51
CA TYR A 140 -8.29 -0.41 0.82
C TYR A 140 -8.38 -1.81 1.42
N THR A 141 -8.77 -2.82 0.62
CA THR A 141 -9.04 -4.18 1.09
C THR A 141 -8.02 -5.20 0.56
N ASN A 142 -7.81 -6.30 1.29
CA ASN A 142 -6.97 -7.41 0.83
C ASN A 142 -7.53 -8.06 -0.45
N ARG A 143 -8.86 -8.15 -0.58
CA ARG A 143 -9.51 -8.66 -1.79
C ARG A 143 -9.18 -7.79 -3.01
N ALA A 144 -9.23 -6.48 -2.88
CA ALA A 144 -8.85 -5.59 -3.97
C ALA A 144 -7.35 -5.68 -4.29
N VAL A 145 -6.49 -5.91 -3.28
CA VAL A 145 -5.07 -6.21 -3.49
C VAL A 145 -4.89 -7.51 -4.28
N ASP A 146 -5.68 -8.57 -4.00
CA ASP A 146 -5.65 -9.82 -4.78
C ASP A 146 -6.07 -9.59 -6.24
N GLU A 147 -7.06 -8.75 -6.52
CA GLU A 147 -7.42 -8.37 -7.89
C GLU A 147 -6.31 -7.60 -8.60
N ILE A 148 -5.56 -6.75 -7.87
CA ILE A 148 -4.35 -6.11 -8.40
C ILE A 148 -3.30 -7.17 -8.74
N CYS A 149 -3.00 -8.10 -7.84
CA CYS A 149 -2.06 -9.19 -8.08
C CYS A 149 -2.46 -10.03 -9.31
N LYS A 150 -3.75 -10.33 -9.47
CA LYS A 150 -4.30 -11.01 -10.64
C LYS A 150 -4.06 -10.22 -11.93
N SER A 151 -4.23 -8.91 -11.88
CA SER A 151 -3.95 -8.03 -13.02
C SER A 151 -2.47 -8.04 -13.38
N LEU A 152 -1.56 -7.99 -12.39
CA LEU A 152 -0.12 -8.08 -12.58
C LEU A 152 0.31 -9.42 -13.19
N ALA A 153 -0.21 -10.54 -12.67
CA ALA A 153 0.09 -11.87 -13.17
C ALA A 153 -0.35 -12.08 -14.65
N SER A 154 -1.27 -11.24 -15.13
CA SER A 154 -1.73 -11.26 -16.53
C SER A 154 -0.88 -10.39 -17.47
N ILE A 155 0.12 -9.66 -16.98
CA ILE A 155 1.03 -8.85 -17.81
C ILE A 155 2.07 -9.75 -18.46
N ALA A 156 2.32 -9.54 -19.76
CA ALA A 156 3.34 -10.26 -20.51
C ALA A 156 4.36 -9.26 -21.10
N PRO A 157 5.67 -9.47 -20.92
CA PRO A 157 6.30 -10.53 -20.11
C PRO A 157 5.98 -10.41 -18.62
N ALA A 158 6.10 -11.51 -17.88
CA ALA A 158 5.80 -11.55 -16.46
C ALA A 158 6.55 -10.46 -15.68
N VAL A 159 5.84 -9.77 -14.81
CA VAL A 159 6.42 -8.75 -13.94
C VAL A 159 6.64 -9.32 -12.54
N ASP A 160 7.79 -8.97 -11.95
CA ASP A 160 8.14 -9.32 -10.57
C ASP A 160 7.51 -8.31 -9.61
N PHE A 161 6.87 -8.79 -8.53
CA PHE A 161 6.28 -7.95 -7.50
C PHE A 161 6.35 -8.59 -6.11
N ILE A 162 6.43 -7.77 -5.09
CA ILE A 162 6.34 -8.19 -3.68
C ILE A 162 5.00 -7.73 -3.11
N ARG A 163 4.28 -8.67 -2.46
CA ARG A 163 3.06 -8.38 -1.73
C ARG A 163 3.33 -8.17 -0.25
N VAL A 164 2.90 -7.04 0.29
CA VAL A 164 2.95 -6.74 1.73
C VAL A 164 1.58 -7.03 2.35
N GLY A 165 1.53 -7.98 3.26
CA GLY A 165 0.29 -8.42 3.92
C GLY A 165 0.54 -9.65 4.76
N SER A 166 -0.52 -10.24 5.35
CA SER A 166 -0.44 -11.50 6.08
C SER A 166 -0.92 -12.66 5.20
N GLU A 167 -0.38 -13.85 5.44
CA GLU A 167 -0.78 -15.09 4.76
C GLU A 167 -2.28 -15.37 4.90
N LEU A 168 -2.85 -15.11 6.09
CA LEU A 168 -4.27 -15.34 6.38
C LEU A 168 -5.22 -14.48 5.55
N SER A 169 -4.75 -13.36 5.04
CA SER A 169 -5.55 -12.41 4.26
C SER A 169 -5.15 -12.34 2.79
N CYS A 170 -4.31 -13.28 2.34
CA CYS A 170 -3.80 -13.40 0.98
C CYS A 170 -4.42 -14.60 0.27
N ASP A 171 -4.86 -14.41 -0.97
CA ASP A 171 -5.25 -15.52 -1.83
C ASP A 171 -4.07 -16.49 -2.01
N GLU A 172 -4.34 -17.79 -2.01
CA GLU A 172 -3.31 -18.85 -2.13
C GLU A 172 -2.44 -18.69 -3.37
N ALA A 173 -3.04 -18.24 -4.47
CA ALA A 173 -2.36 -18.02 -5.74
C ALA A 173 -1.22 -16.98 -5.67
N TYR A 174 -1.22 -16.11 -4.65
CA TYR A 174 -0.23 -15.02 -4.54
C TYR A 174 0.59 -15.08 -3.25
N ARG A 175 0.50 -16.17 -2.48
CA ARG A 175 1.26 -16.34 -1.23
C ARG A 175 2.77 -16.36 -1.46
N GLU A 176 3.22 -16.90 -2.60
CA GLU A 176 4.64 -16.91 -2.95
C GLU A 176 5.24 -15.50 -3.04
N HIS A 177 4.44 -14.51 -3.45
CA HIS A 177 4.85 -13.11 -3.55
C HIS A 177 4.80 -12.35 -2.21
N LEU A 178 4.34 -12.99 -1.11
CA LEU A 178 4.37 -12.35 0.21
C LEU A 178 5.80 -12.02 0.61
N ILE A 179 6.00 -10.82 1.15
CA ILE A 179 7.32 -10.32 1.57
C ILE A 179 8.05 -11.32 2.50
N GLU A 180 7.31 -12.03 3.37
CA GLU A 180 7.88 -13.03 4.28
C GLU A 180 8.41 -14.24 3.51
N ASN A 181 7.70 -14.69 2.47
CA ASN A 181 8.12 -15.82 1.63
C ASN A 181 9.26 -15.42 0.69
N GLU A 182 9.16 -14.26 0.07
CA GLU A 182 10.21 -13.68 -0.78
C GLU A 182 11.54 -13.47 -0.05
N LEU A 183 11.47 -13.16 1.23
CA LEU A 183 12.65 -12.95 2.07
C LEU A 183 13.09 -14.21 2.84
N SER A 184 12.37 -15.33 2.70
CA SER A 184 12.65 -16.57 3.45
C SER A 184 14.02 -17.17 3.14
N SER A 185 14.56 -16.95 1.94
CA SER A 185 15.89 -17.39 1.51
C SER A 185 17.01 -16.43 1.92
N CYS A 186 16.70 -15.23 2.40
CA CYS A 186 17.69 -14.23 2.78
C CYS A 186 18.24 -14.54 4.16
N ASN A 187 19.55 -14.74 4.25
CA ASN A 187 20.24 -15.03 5.52
C ASN A 187 20.86 -13.79 6.15
N ARG A 188 21.03 -12.72 5.39
CA ARG A 188 21.66 -11.48 5.82
C ARG A 188 20.74 -10.29 5.60
N ARG A 189 20.83 -9.31 6.48
CA ARG A 189 20.06 -8.07 6.38
C ARG A 189 20.30 -7.32 5.06
N SER A 190 21.54 -7.37 4.53
CA SER A 190 21.89 -6.78 3.23
C SER A 190 21.11 -7.41 2.07
N GLU A 191 20.93 -8.73 2.08
CA GLU A 191 20.18 -9.47 1.06
C GLU A 191 18.71 -9.08 1.07
N VAL A 192 18.13 -8.92 2.28
CA VAL A 192 16.75 -8.42 2.46
C VAL A 192 16.59 -7.03 1.83
N TYR A 193 17.52 -6.12 2.11
CA TYR A 193 17.48 -4.76 1.56
C TYR A 193 17.66 -4.76 0.04
N GLU A 194 18.53 -5.59 -0.47
CA GLU A 194 18.77 -5.72 -1.90
C GLU A 194 17.55 -6.28 -2.62
N ARG A 195 16.88 -7.33 -2.09
CA ARG A 195 15.65 -7.89 -2.67
C ARG A 195 14.52 -6.85 -2.70
N ILE A 196 14.31 -6.10 -1.62
CA ILE A 196 13.28 -5.05 -1.57
C ILE A 196 13.60 -3.93 -2.56
N ARG A 197 14.87 -3.52 -2.68
CA ARG A 197 15.28 -2.44 -3.60
C ARG A 197 15.19 -2.86 -5.05
N SER A 198 15.57 -4.09 -5.40
CA SER A 198 15.57 -4.59 -6.77
C SER A 198 14.16 -4.88 -7.30
N CYS A 199 13.22 -5.28 -6.45
CA CYS A 199 11.84 -5.48 -6.86
C CYS A 199 11.18 -4.14 -7.19
N ARG A 200 10.74 -3.96 -8.43
CA ARG A 200 10.22 -2.67 -8.94
C ARG A 200 8.78 -2.39 -8.56
N ILE A 201 8.01 -3.42 -8.23
CA ILE A 201 6.58 -3.31 -7.91
C ILE A 201 6.34 -3.84 -6.50
N ILE A 202 5.79 -2.99 -5.63
CA ILE A 202 5.33 -3.39 -4.30
C ILE A 202 3.83 -3.19 -4.23
N VAL A 203 3.13 -4.21 -3.69
CA VAL A 203 1.66 -4.24 -3.62
C VAL A 203 1.22 -4.46 -2.18
N GLY A 204 0.17 -3.77 -1.74
CA GLY A 204 -0.39 -4.00 -0.40
C GLY A 204 -1.63 -3.17 -0.09
N THR A 205 -2.19 -3.36 1.09
CA THR A 205 -3.22 -2.45 1.57
C THR A 205 -2.58 -1.17 2.12
N VAL A 206 -3.32 -0.05 2.06
CA VAL A 206 -2.88 1.20 2.69
C VAL A 206 -2.52 0.98 4.16
N ALA A 207 -3.31 0.19 4.90
CA ALA A 207 -3.04 -0.12 6.30
C ALA A 207 -1.73 -0.93 6.49
N ALA A 208 -1.48 -1.93 5.65
CA ALA A 208 -0.27 -2.76 5.73
C ALA A 208 1.01 -1.95 5.43
N ILE A 209 0.96 -1.07 4.43
CA ILE A 209 2.09 -0.22 4.04
C ILE A 209 2.31 0.90 5.06
N SER A 210 1.25 1.55 5.55
CA SER A 210 1.35 2.57 6.61
C SER A 210 1.94 2.02 7.91
N GLY A 211 1.74 0.72 8.17
CA GLY A 211 2.34 0.01 9.29
C GLY A 211 3.84 -0.30 9.14
N LYS A 212 4.43 -0.04 7.97
CA LYS A 212 5.83 -0.33 7.63
C LYS A 212 6.56 0.91 7.09
N PRO A 213 6.71 1.99 7.89
CA PRO A 213 7.36 3.23 7.45
C PRO A 213 8.82 3.03 7.01
N GLU A 214 9.45 1.92 7.43
CA GLU A 214 10.80 1.54 7.02
C GLU A 214 10.90 1.33 5.51
N LEU A 215 9.82 0.89 4.86
CA LEU A 215 9.78 0.70 3.42
C LEU A 215 10.12 2.00 2.67
N PHE A 216 9.58 3.11 3.11
CA PHE A 216 9.83 4.42 2.52
C PHE A 216 11.24 4.97 2.79
N ARG A 217 11.90 4.48 3.84
CA ARG A 217 13.33 4.78 4.09
C ARG A 217 14.26 3.96 3.22
N LEU A 218 13.84 2.75 2.87
CA LEU A 218 14.63 1.82 2.04
C LEU A 218 14.48 2.08 0.55
N LYS A 219 13.32 2.59 0.13
CA LYS A 219 12.92 2.65 -1.27
C LYS A 219 12.14 3.91 -1.57
N HIS A 220 12.53 4.56 -2.66
CA HIS A 220 11.78 5.64 -3.30
C HIS A 220 10.83 5.06 -4.35
N PHE A 221 9.69 5.70 -4.56
CA PHE A 221 8.71 5.31 -5.58
C PHE A 221 8.43 6.47 -6.53
N ASP A 222 8.53 6.23 -7.82
CA ASP A 222 8.19 7.22 -8.84
C ASP A 222 6.68 7.45 -8.91
N VAL A 223 5.91 6.40 -8.63
CA VAL A 223 4.44 6.48 -8.62
C VAL A 223 3.82 5.56 -7.58
N ALA A 224 2.81 6.07 -6.86
CA ALA A 224 1.86 5.25 -6.11
C ALA A 224 0.50 5.27 -6.80
N ILE A 225 -0.02 4.08 -7.16
CA ILE A 225 -1.36 3.91 -7.70
C ILE A 225 -2.24 3.33 -6.61
N ILE A 226 -3.29 4.05 -6.24
CA ILE A 226 -4.17 3.71 -5.13
C ILE A 226 -5.56 3.43 -5.69
N ASP A 227 -5.93 2.17 -5.71
CA ASP A 227 -7.27 1.74 -6.13
C ASP A 227 -8.25 1.77 -4.96
N GLU A 228 -9.54 1.92 -5.27
CA GLU A 228 -10.59 2.13 -4.27
C GLU A 228 -10.32 3.33 -3.33
N ALA A 229 -9.63 4.36 -3.81
CA ALA A 229 -9.20 5.49 -2.99
C ALA A 229 -10.34 6.22 -2.27
N THR A 230 -11.55 6.18 -2.81
CA THR A 230 -12.76 6.79 -2.21
C THR A 230 -13.26 6.06 -0.96
N GLN A 231 -12.78 4.84 -0.69
CA GLN A 231 -13.10 4.07 0.53
C GLN A 231 -12.10 4.34 1.67
N ILE A 232 -11.03 5.09 1.41
CA ILE A 232 -9.96 5.36 2.38
C ILE A 232 -10.24 6.70 3.04
N LEU A 233 -10.18 6.75 4.38
CA LEU A 233 -10.25 8.00 5.11
C LEU A 233 -9.02 8.87 4.81
N GLU A 234 -9.22 10.14 4.56
CA GLU A 234 -8.16 11.08 4.19
C GLU A 234 -6.96 11.04 5.14
N PRO A 235 -7.13 11.06 6.50
CA PRO A 235 -5.98 10.98 7.39
C PRO A 235 -5.13 9.70 7.23
N GLN A 236 -5.73 8.58 6.85
CA GLN A 236 -4.98 7.35 6.56
C GLN A 236 -4.18 7.48 5.25
N LEU A 237 -4.81 8.09 4.24
CA LEU A 237 -4.16 8.33 2.95
C LEU A 237 -2.99 9.30 3.09
N LEU A 238 -3.10 10.32 3.93
CA LEU A 238 -2.02 11.28 4.19
C LEU A 238 -0.73 10.61 4.67
N GLY A 239 -0.81 9.48 5.38
CA GLY A 239 0.35 8.70 5.79
C GLY A 239 1.18 8.18 4.61
N ILE A 240 0.52 7.92 3.47
CA ILE A 240 1.16 7.52 2.22
C ILE A 240 1.59 8.75 1.41
N LEU A 241 0.66 9.69 1.18
CA LEU A 241 0.89 10.86 0.33
C LEU A 241 2.02 11.76 0.87
N CYS A 242 2.24 11.76 2.18
CA CYS A 242 3.26 12.55 2.87
C CYS A 242 4.43 11.71 3.37
N ALA A 243 4.57 10.45 2.92
CA ALA A 243 5.69 9.60 3.30
C ALA A 243 7.02 10.23 2.89
N ARG A 244 8.04 10.08 3.76
CA ARG A 244 9.38 10.64 3.55
C ARG A 244 10.43 9.56 3.55
N GLY A 245 11.41 9.72 2.67
CA GLY A 245 12.61 8.91 2.63
C GLY A 245 13.57 9.20 3.77
N GLU A 246 14.66 8.45 3.84
CA GLU A 246 15.73 8.64 4.82
C GLU A 246 16.41 10.00 4.67
N ASP A 247 16.49 10.51 3.44
CA ASP A 247 17.04 11.83 3.10
C ASP A 247 16.09 13.01 3.46
N GLY A 248 14.93 12.70 4.01
CA GLY A 248 13.91 13.68 4.38
C GLY A 248 13.11 14.24 3.20
N LYS A 249 13.34 13.78 1.96
CA LYS A 249 12.53 14.13 0.79
C LYS A 249 11.26 13.30 0.72
N ASN A 250 10.36 13.64 -0.20
CA ASN A 250 9.19 12.82 -0.47
C ASN A 250 9.63 11.42 -0.91
N ALA A 251 9.03 10.38 -0.33
CA ALA A 251 9.31 9.00 -0.69
C ALA A 251 8.56 8.56 -1.96
N ILE A 252 7.58 9.34 -2.40
CA ILE A 252 6.75 9.09 -3.58
C ILE A 252 6.66 10.38 -4.37
N ASP A 253 6.96 10.34 -5.67
CA ASP A 253 6.91 11.53 -6.51
C ASP A 253 5.49 11.90 -6.90
N LYS A 254 4.75 10.97 -7.49
CA LYS A 254 3.38 11.20 -7.96
C LYS A 254 2.37 10.16 -7.47
N PHE A 255 1.10 10.53 -7.52
CA PHE A 255 -0.02 9.68 -7.12
C PHE A 255 -1.03 9.52 -8.25
N VAL A 256 -1.55 8.30 -8.38
CA VAL A 256 -2.74 8.00 -9.16
C VAL A 256 -3.81 7.51 -8.20
N LEU A 257 -4.91 8.23 -8.08
CA LEU A 257 -6.03 7.86 -7.23
C LEU A 257 -7.17 7.37 -8.12
N ILE A 258 -7.55 6.11 -7.94
CA ILE A 258 -8.63 5.46 -8.70
C ILE A 258 -9.81 5.24 -7.76
N GLY A 259 -11.00 5.65 -8.18
CA GLY A 259 -12.17 5.49 -7.33
C GLY A 259 -13.49 5.78 -8.01
N ASP A 260 -14.54 5.78 -7.21
CA ASP A 260 -15.89 6.13 -7.61
C ASP A 260 -16.56 6.91 -6.48
N HIS A 261 -16.76 8.19 -6.69
CA HIS A 261 -17.38 9.10 -5.71
C HIS A 261 -18.88 8.85 -5.50
N LYS A 262 -19.50 7.97 -6.30
CA LYS A 262 -20.90 7.56 -6.15
C LYS A 262 -21.06 6.23 -5.40
N GLN A 263 -19.96 5.53 -5.09
CA GLN A 263 -19.98 4.37 -4.21
C GLN A 263 -20.06 4.79 -2.73
N LEU A 264 -20.31 3.81 -1.85
CA LEU A 264 -20.34 4.05 -0.41
C LEU A 264 -19.02 4.70 0.04
N PRO A 265 -19.10 5.80 0.79
CA PRO A 265 -17.89 6.45 1.33
C PRO A 265 -17.24 5.57 2.40
N ALA A 266 -16.04 5.96 2.81
CA ALA A 266 -15.38 5.37 3.95
C ALA A 266 -16.28 5.38 5.18
N VAL A 267 -16.34 4.26 5.91
CA VAL A 267 -17.15 4.14 7.12
C VAL A 267 -16.48 4.93 8.24
N VAL A 268 -17.17 5.97 8.70
CA VAL A 268 -16.77 6.73 9.90
C VAL A 268 -17.56 6.17 11.09
N GLN A 269 -16.85 5.52 12.02
CA GLN A 269 -17.45 5.14 13.29
C GLN A 269 -17.47 6.39 14.19
N GLN A 270 -18.66 6.94 14.39
CA GLN A 270 -18.89 7.96 15.42
C GLN A 270 -19.37 7.23 16.68
N ASN A 271 -18.67 7.44 17.79
CA ASN A 271 -19.14 7.04 19.12
C ASN A 271 -20.14 8.07 19.64
#